data_aa61949f528e3eedd313a3cac7a2787f
#
_entry.id   aa61949f528e3eedd313a3cac7a2787f
#
_cell.length_a   1.000
_cell.length_b   1.000
_cell.length_c   1.000
_cell.angle_alpha   90.00
_cell.angle_beta   90.00
_cell.angle_gamma   90.00
#
_symmetry.space_group_name_H-M   'P 1'
#
loop_
_entity.id
_entity.type
_entity.pdbx_description
1 polymer ?
#
loop_
_entity_poly.entity_id
_entity_poly.type
_entity_poly.pdbx_seq_one_letter_code
_entity_poly.pdbx_strand_id
1 'polypeptide(L)'
;PADARSLWVSPRLPADAAWDGCTLSLRGDVRDLDDKATKAGIYTRQTALQCSFSARLDTALRPGWQAGITGYYDEKSYCKFGLRGTENGTLAELTVRSPEGKTVVRSAPAACGTLRMEADGLTRRFYLDDTLFAELPRAEFLADEGRGCQKRFTGSMMGLYAVGADFTAKFGEVSIENSTSD
;
A
#
# COMPACT_ATOMS: atom_id res chain seq x y z
N PRO A 1 -13.26 12.90 19.03
CA PRO A 1 -12.89 12.25 17.81
C PRO A 1 -12.23 10.93 18.19
N ALA A 2 -12.70 9.82 17.60
CA ALA A 2 -12.05 8.52 17.77
C ALA A 2 -10.60 8.67 17.33
N ASP A 3 -9.67 8.17 18.14
CA ASP A 3 -8.26 8.23 17.83
C ASP A 3 -8.06 7.53 16.46
N ALA A 4 -7.58 8.26 15.46
CA ALA A 4 -7.36 7.74 14.10
C ALA A 4 -6.52 6.45 14.09
N ARG A 5 -5.74 6.22 15.16
CA ARG A 5 -4.94 5.02 15.40
C ARG A 5 -5.78 3.76 15.61
N SER A 6 -7.02 3.86 16.09
CA SER A 6 -7.92 2.73 16.34
C SER A 6 -8.49 2.12 15.04
N LEU A 7 -8.30 2.79 13.89
CA LEU A 7 -8.81 2.35 12.60
C LEU A 7 -7.85 1.42 11.82
N TRP A 8 -6.61 1.25 12.33
CA TRP A 8 -5.60 0.44 11.67
C TRP A 8 -5.64 -1.01 12.13
N VAL A 9 -5.61 -1.92 11.18
CA VAL A 9 -5.71 -3.36 11.42
C VAL A 9 -4.64 -4.13 10.65
N SER A 10 -4.34 -5.32 11.13
CA SER A 10 -3.55 -6.34 10.41
C SER A 10 -4.43 -7.57 10.19
N PRO A 11 -4.44 -8.18 9.00
CA PRO A 11 -5.46 -9.20 8.66
C PRO A 11 -5.42 -10.47 9.50
N ARG A 12 -4.26 -10.94 9.90
CA ARG A 12 -4.11 -12.23 10.61
C ARG A 12 -3.14 -12.15 11.76
N LEU A 13 -1.92 -11.69 11.52
CA LEU A 13 -0.89 -11.51 12.54
C LEU A 13 -0.68 -10.01 12.76
N PRO A 14 -0.52 -9.56 14.00
CA PRO A 14 -0.31 -8.15 14.27
C PRO A 14 1.01 -7.70 13.64
N ALA A 15 0.95 -6.63 12.86
CA ALA A 15 2.14 -5.92 12.40
C ALA A 15 2.85 -5.28 13.60
N ASP A 16 4.17 -5.24 13.55
CA ASP A 16 4.98 -4.48 14.52
C ASP A 16 5.05 -3.02 14.06
N ALA A 17 4.07 -2.26 14.50
CA ALA A 17 3.87 -0.87 14.07
C ALA A 17 3.67 0.03 15.29
N ALA A 18 4.30 1.21 15.27
CA ALA A 18 4.22 2.20 16.33
C ALA A 18 4.05 3.61 15.76
N TRP A 19 3.17 4.39 16.39
CA TRP A 19 2.99 5.81 16.12
C TRP A 19 3.84 6.66 17.06
N ASP A 20 4.56 7.60 16.50
CA ASP A 20 5.23 8.68 17.23
C ASP A 20 4.80 10.02 16.61
N GLY A 21 3.86 10.70 17.26
CA GLY A 21 3.25 11.89 16.70
C GLY A 21 2.57 11.61 15.34
N CYS A 22 3.09 12.22 14.28
CA CYS A 22 2.58 12.07 12.91
C CYS A 22 3.33 11.01 12.09
N THR A 23 4.28 10.30 12.71
CA THR A 23 5.10 9.28 12.03
C THR A 23 4.66 7.89 12.44
N LEU A 24 4.41 7.02 11.45
CA LEU A 24 4.24 5.59 11.65
C LEU A 24 5.56 4.87 11.36
N SER A 25 6.05 4.11 12.32
CA SER A 25 7.13 3.15 12.13
C SER A 25 6.55 1.77 11.93
N LEU A 26 6.94 1.08 10.85
CA LEU A 26 6.50 -0.29 10.53
C LEU A 26 7.72 -1.16 10.34
N ARG A 27 7.86 -2.21 11.18
CA ARG A 27 8.93 -3.19 11.03
C ARG A 27 8.71 -4.06 9.81
N GLY A 28 9.75 -4.25 9.01
CA GLY A 28 9.72 -5.10 7.83
C GLY A 28 9.60 -6.59 8.18
N ASP A 29 8.91 -7.32 7.32
CA ASP A 29 8.87 -8.80 7.33
C ASP A 29 9.51 -9.31 6.03
N VAL A 30 10.21 -10.42 6.10
CA VAL A 30 10.77 -11.11 4.92
C VAL A 30 9.69 -11.66 3.99
N ARG A 31 8.49 -11.87 4.51
CA ARG A 31 7.32 -12.35 3.78
C ARG A 31 6.58 -11.18 3.15
N ASP A 32 6.27 -11.31 1.86
CA ASP A 32 5.47 -10.30 1.14
C ASP A 32 3.96 -10.43 1.46
N LEU A 33 3.16 -9.53 0.95
CA LEU A 33 1.71 -9.44 1.22
C LEU A 33 0.89 -10.64 0.72
N ASP A 34 1.46 -11.47 -0.15
CA ASP A 34 0.85 -12.74 -0.61
C ASP A 34 1.07 -13.93 0.34
N ASP A 35 1.86 -13.78 1.38
CA ASP A 35 2.03 -14.79 2.43
C ASP A 35 1.02 -14.56 3.57
N LYS A 36 0.28 -15.61 3.93
CA LYS A 36 -0.71 -15.58 5.02
C LYS A 36 -0.13 -15.32 6.41
N ALA A 37 1.14 -15.59 6.59
CA ALA A 37 1.87 -15.39 7.85
C ALA A 37 2.63 -14.05 7.87
N THR A 38 2.45 -13.20 6.85
CA THR A 38 3.13 -11.90 6.79
C THR A 38 2.67 -10.95 7.90
N LYS A 39 3.62 -10.16 8.40
CA LYS A 39 3.40 -8.99 9.26
C LYS A 39 3.78 -7.69 8.55
N ALA A 40 4.05 -7.76 7.25
CA ALA A 40 4.57 -6.65 6.46
C ALA A 40 3.58 -5.52 6.22
N GLY A 41 2.31 -5.65 6.62
CA GLY A 41 1.29 -4.66 6.29
C GLY A 41 0.40 -4.23 7.45
N ILE A 42 0.00 -2.97 7.42
CA ILE A 42 -1.02 -2.41 8.29
C ILE A 42 -2.02 -1.62 7.45
N TYR A 43 -3.31 -1.76 7.72
CA TYR A 43 -4.38 -1.37 6.82
C TYR A 43 -5.49 -0.61 7.52
N THR A 44 -6.20 0.21 6.74
CA THR A 44 -7.46 0.83 7.11
C THR A 44 -8.49 0.64 6.01
N ARG A 45 -9.77 0.67 6.33
CA ARG A 45 -10.84 0.47 5.34
C ARG A 45 -10.96 1.65 4.39
N GLN A 46 -11.13 1.37 3.11
CA GLN A 46 -11.63 2.35 2.16
C GLN A 46 -13.13 2.54 2.42
N THR A 47 -13.53 3.74 2.81
CA THR A 47 -14.91 4.06 3.21
C THR A 47 -15.67 4.86 2.14
N ALA A 48 -15.00 5.30 1.09
CA ALA A 48 -15.59 6.05 -0.02
C ALA A 48 -15.11 5.49 -1.36
N LEU A 49 -15.95 5.62 -2.40
CA LEU A 49 -15.58 5.24 -3.77
C LEU A 49 -14.54 6.20 -4.37
N GLN A 50 -14.59 7.47 -3.95
CA GLN A 50 -13.61 8.47 -4.30
C GLN A 50 -12.85 8.89 -3.07
N CYS A 51 -11.57 8.56 -3.05
CA CYS A 51 -10.69 8.89 -1.93
C CYS A 51 -9.23 8.93 -2.38
N SER A 52 -8.39 9.57 -1.57
CA SER A 52 -6.94 9.48 -1.71
C SER A 52 -6.29 8.97 -0.43
N PHE A 53 -5.20 8.26 -0.60
CA PHE A 53 -4.35 7.78 0.47
C PHE A 53 -2.91 8.15 0.16
N SER A 54 -2.25 8.84 1.08
CA SER A 54 -0.86 9.25 0.89
C SER A 54 0.00 9.02 2.13
N ALA A 55 1.28 8.82 1.89
CA ALA A 55 2.29 8.76 2.93
C ALA A 55 3.66 9.17 2.36
N ARG A 56 4.44 9.92 3.13
CA ARG A 56 5.82 10.19 2.79
C ARG A 56 6.71 9.10 3.38
N LEU A 57 7.50 8.46 2.51
CA LEU A 57 8.48 7.46 2.95
C LEU A 57 9.81 8.14 3.28
N ASP A 58 10.19 8.11 4.56
CA ASP A 58 11.38 8.77 5.10
C ASP A 58 12.57 7.81 5.32
N THR A 59 12.50 6.58 4.79
CA THR A 59 13.51 5.55 5.00
C THR A 59 14.31 5.30 3.73
N ALA A 60 15.64 5.43 3.83
CA ALA A 60 16.54 4.97 2.77
C ALA A 60 16.51 3.43 2.69
N LEU A 61 16.28 2.90 1.50
CA LEU A 61 16.12 1.46 1.29
C LEU A 61 17.41 0.85 0.75
N ARG A 62 17.85 -0.22 1.40
CA ARG A 62 18.97 -1.07 0.96
C ARG A 62 18.47 -2.16 0.01
N PRO A 63 19.36 -2.82 -0.75
CA PRO A 63 18.99 -3.97 -1.56
C PRO A 63 18.18 -5.02 -0.76
N GLY A 64 17.05 -5.47 -1.34
CA GLY A 64 16.13 -6.40 -0.70
C GLY A 64 15.06 -5.78 0.20
N TRP A 65 15.10 -4.46 0.46
CA TRP A 65 14.06 -3.76 1.22
C TRP A 65 13.05 -3.09 0.29
N GLN A 66 11.78 -3.15 0.67
CA GLN A 66 10.69 -2.49 -0.02
C GLN A 66 9.74 -1.87 1.01
N ALA A 67 9.27 -0.66 0.73
CA ALA A 67 8.25 -0.02 1.56
C ALA A 67 7.41 0.94 0.73
N GLY A 68 6.16 1.14 1.13
CA GLY A 68 5.25 2.03 0.43
C GLY A 68 3.79 1.88 0.86
N ILE A 69 2.91 2.27 -0.04
CA ILE A 69 1.45 2.20 0.12
C ILE A 69 0.87 1.02 -0.65
N THR A 70 -0.29 0.56 -0.22
CA THR A 70 -0.97 -0.59 -0.83
C THR A 70 -2.47 -0.40 -0.87
N GLY A 71 -3.10 -0.83 -1.96
CA GLY A 71 -4.50 -1.20 -2.00
C GLY A 71 -4.60 -2.71 -1.79
N TYR A 72 -5.32 -3.15 -0.78
CA TYR A 72 -5.32 -4.54 -0.36
C TYR A 72 -6.74 -5.06 -0.20
N TYR A 73 -6.99 -6.23 -0.75
CA TYR A 73 -8.22 -6.97 -0.51
C TYR A 73 -7.93 -8.27 0.27
N ASP A 74 -7.02 -9.09 -0.26
CA ASP A 74 -6.50 -10.30 0.36
C ASP A 74 -5.09 -10.64 -0.20
N GLU A 75 -4.51 -11.78 0.23
CA GLU A 75 -3.19 -12.23 -0.20
C GLU A 75 -3.08 -12.58 -1.70
N LYS A 76 -4.19 -12.63 -2.42
CA LYS A 76 -4.24 -12.89 -3.86
C LYS A 76 -4.67 -11.67 -4.68
N SER A 77 -5.00 -10.58 -3.99
CA SER A 77 -5.61 -9.40 -4.62
C SER A 77 -5.16 -8.14 -3.91
N TYR A 78 -4.09 -7.53 -4.40
CA TYR A 78 -3.54 -6.28 -3.91
C TYR A 78 -2.72 -5.56 -4.98
N CYS A 79 -2.50 -4.28 -4.79
CA CYS A 79 -1.44 -3.55 -5.48
C CYS A 79 -0.49 -2.95 -4.46
N LYS A 80 0.81 -2.93 -4.76
CA LYS A 80 1.85 -2.26 -3.98
C LYS A 80 2.44 -1.14 -4.81
N PHE A 81 2.43 0.06 -4.30
CA PHE A 81 3.16 1.18 -4.86
C PHE A 81 4.14 1.72 -3.83
N GLY A 82 5.40 1.69 -4.14
CA GLY A 82 6.42 2.11 -3.20
C GLY A 82 7.80 2.12 -3.78
N LEU A 83 8.77 2.17 -2.88
CA LEU A 83 10.18 2.17 -3.23
C LEU A 83 10.80 0.80 -2.94
N ARG A 84 11.73 0.39 -3.79
CA ARG A 84 12.52 -0.83 -3.65
C ARG A 84 14.00 -0.51 -3.76
N GLY A 85 14.76 -0.91 -2.76
CA GLY A 85 16.23 -0.84 -2.80
C GLY A 85 16.83 -1.91 -3.71
N THR A 86 17.80 -1.52 -4.52
CA THR A 86 18.57 -2.41 -5.40
C THR A 86 20.06 -2.11 -5.27
N GLU A 87 20.93 -2.96 -5.83
CA GLU A 87 22.38 -2.72 -5.89
C GLU A 87 22.73 -1.43 -6.64
N ASN A 88 21.88 -1.01 -7.56
CA ASN A 88 22.10 0.16 -8.43
C ASN A 88 21.31 1.41 -7.97
N GLY A 89 20.79 1.41 -6.73
CA GLY A 89 20.00 2.52 -6.18
C GLY A 89 18.56 2.12 -5.89
N THR A 90 17.69 3.10 -5.78
CA THR A 90 16.28 2.91 -5.43
C THR A 90 15.40 3.05 -6.66
N LEU A 91 14.39 2.17 -6.76
CA LEU A 91 13.36 2.21 -7.79
C LEU A 91 11.99 2.47 -7.15
N ALA A 92 11.19 3.35 -7.75
CA ALA A 92 9.74 3.35 -7.54
C ALA A 92 9.13 2.22 -8.37
N GLU A 93 8.21 1.48 -7.78
CA GLU A 93 7.62 0.29 -8.41
C GLU A 93 6.14 0.17 -8.07
N LEU A 94 5.32 -0.06 -9.10
CA LEU A 94 3.94 -0.51 -8.95
C LEU A 94 3.87 -1.99 -9.31
N THR A 95 3.50 -2.81 -8.34
CA THR A 95 3.24 -4.25 -8.49
C THR A 95 1.77 -4.53 -8.24
N VAL A 96 1.17 -5.36 -9.08
CA VAL A 96 -0.20 -5.87 -8.94
C VAL A 96 -0.15 -7.37 -8.70
N ARG A 97 -0.92 -7.83 -7.73
CA ARG A 97 -1.26 -9.23 -7.50
C ARG A 97 -2.75 -9.40 -7.73
N SER A 98 -3.10 -10.19 -8.71
CA SER A 98 -4.48 -10.59 -9.01
C SER A 98 -4.59 -12.11 -8.99
N PRO A 99 -5.79 -12.70 -9.11
CA PRO A 99 -5.95 -14.15 -9.24
C PRO A 99 -5.12 -14.77 -10.37
N GLU A 100 -4.86 -14.00 -11.44
CA GLU A 100 -4.08 -14.44 -12.61
C GLU A 100 -2.57 -14.47 -12.35
N GLY A 101 -2.09 -13.74 -11.34
CA GLY A 101 -0.66 -13.70 -11.03
C GLY A 101 -0.19 -12.39 -10.43
N LYS A 102 1.13 -12.29 -10.30
CA LYS A 102 1.83 -11.10 -9.79
C LYS A 102 2.65 -10.48 -10.90
N THR A 103 2.46 -9.19 -11.14
CA THR A 103 3.09 -8.47 -12.25
C THR A 103 3.61 -7.11 -11.79
N VAL A 104 4.81 -6.75 -12.20
CA VAL A 104 5.33 -5.39 -12.09
C VAL A 104 4.75 -4.59 -13.28
N VAL A 105 3.92 -3.61 -12.97
CA VAL A 105 3.25 -2.76 -13.97
C VAL A 105 4.20 -1.68 -14.47
N ARG A 106 4.93 -1.04 -13.55
CA ARG A 106 5.92 -0.01 -13.85
C ARG A 106 7.01 0.00 -12.79
N SER A 107 8.23 0.25 -13.25
CA SER A 107 9.40 0.51 -12.41
C SER A 107 10.22 1.63 -13.03
N ALA A 108 10.74 2.55 -12.20
CA ALA A 108 11.59 3.66 -12.64
C ALA A 108 12.53 4.09 -11.50
N PRO A 109 13.73 4.62 -11.81
CA PRO A 109 14.61 5.20 -10.80
C PRO A 109 13.89 6.30 -10.01
N ALA A 110 14.07 6.31 -8.70
CA ALA A 110 13.45 7.29 -7.81
C ALA A 110 14.28 7.49 -6.54
N ALA A 111 14.02 8.60 -5.83
CA ALA A 111 14.48 8.83 -4.47
C ALA A 111 13.30 8.66 -3.49
N CYS A 112 13.55 8.90 -2.20
CA CYS A 112 12.48 9.03 -1.21
C CYS A 112 11.52 10.15 -1.62
N GLY A 113 10.23 9.97 -1.30
CA GLY A 113 9.21 10.94 -1.67
C GLY A 113 7.83 10.60 -1.11
N THR A 114 6.86 11.42 -1.47
CA THR A 114 5.45 11.21 -1.11
C THR A 114 4.80 10.28 -2.13
N LEU A 115 4.28 9.17 -1.62
CA LEU A 115 3.52 8.19 -2.38
C LEU A 115 2.04 8.48 -2.18
N ARG A 116 1.27 8.56 -3.27
CA ARG A 116 -0.18 8.79 -3.22
C ARG A 116 -0.91 7.84 -4.15
N MET A 117 -2.01 7.29 -3.67
CA MET A 117 -2.96 6.49 -4.45
C MET A 117 -4.33 7.17 -4.40
N GLU A 118 -4.88 7.47 -5.56
CA GLU A 118 -6.26 7.93 -5.70
C GLU A 118 -7.14 6.79 -6.17
N ALA A 119 -8.30 6.65 -5.54
CA ALA A 119 -9.37 5.76 -5.95
C ALA A 119 -10.51 6.59 -6.53
N ASP A 120 -11.00 6.17 -7.69
CA ASP A 120 -12.20 6.71 -8.33
C ASP A 120 -13.00 5.54 -8.92
N GLY A 121 -13.93 5.03 -8.12
CA GLY A 121 -14.60 3.76 -8.41
C GLY A 121 -13.58 2.62 -8.55
N LEU A 122 -13.49 2.02 -9.74
CA LEU A 122 -12.53 0.95 -10.04
C LEU A 122 -11.16 1.47 -10.50
N THR A 123 -11.04 2.75 -10.83
CA THR A 123 -9.77 3.34 -11.27
C THR A 123 -8.85 3.58 -10.06
N ARG A 124 -7.57 3.29 -10.23
CA ARG A 124 -6.52 3.66 -9.27
C ARG A 124 -5.43 4.42 -9.99
N ARG A 125 -5.10 5.63 -9.48
CA ARG A 125 -3.98 6.44 -9.95
C ARG A 125 -2.92 6.52 -8.88
N PHE A 126 -1.68 6.41 -9.28
CA PHE A 126 -0.52 6.40 -8.38
C PHE A 126 0.40 7.55 -8.73
N TYR A 127 0.81 8.31 -7.71
CA TYR A 127 1.66 9.47 -7.86
C TYR A 127 2.88 9.38 -6.96
N LEU A 128 4.02 9.81 -7.48
CA LEU A 128 5.24 10.05 -6.72
C LEU A 128 5.52 11.55 -6.77
N ASP A 129 5.54 12.22 -5.62
CA ASP A 129 5.74 13.68 -5.51
C ASP A 129 4.84 14.45 -6.50
N ASP A 130 3.53 14.20 -6.46
CA ASP A 130 2.50 14.78 -7.31
C ASP A 130 2.61 14.49 -8.83
N THR A 131 3.62 13.75 -9.25
CA THR A 131 3.75 13.30 -10.64
C THR A 131 3.04 11.96 -10.83
N LEU A 132 2.14 11.86 -11.81
CA LEU A 132 1.47 10.60 -12.14
C LEU A 132 2.50 9.54 -12.54
N PHE A 133 2.59 8.52 -11.71
CA PHE A 133 3.48 7.39 -11.96
C PHE A 133 2.81 6.32 -12.80
N ALA A 134 1.59 5.92 -12.47
CA ALA A 134 0.85 4.90 -13.22
C ALA A 134 -0.66 5.01 -12.96
N GLU A 135 -1.45 4.42 -13.87
CA GLU A 135 -2.90 4.27 -13.72
C GLU A 135 -3.30 2.81 -13.95
N LEU A 136 -4.22 2.32 -13.12
CA LEU A 136 -4.95 1.07 -13.29
C LEU A 136 -6.42 1.44 -13.57
N PRO A 137 -6.87 1.44 -14.83
CA PRO A 137 -8.21 1.90 -15.18
C PRO A 137 -9.32 0.97 -14.66
N ARG A 138 -8.99 -0.28 -14.38
CA ARG A 138 -9.93 -1.29 -13.87
C ARG A 138 -9.26 -2.19 -12.84
N ALA A 139 -9.22 -1.75 -11.58
CA ALA A 139 -8.69 -2.54 -10.46
C ALA A 139 -9.78 -3.45 -9.85
N GLU A 140 -10.45 -4.24 -10.68
CA GLU A 140 -11.54 -5.16 -10.27
C GLU A 140 -11.10 -6.16 -9.21
N PHE A 141 -9.81 -6.50 -9.15
CA PHE A 141 -9.24 -7.40 -8.14
C PHE A 141 -9.30 -6.81 -6.72
N LEU A 142 -9.55 -5.51 -6.58
CA LEU A 142 -9.78 -4.83 -5.31
C LEU A 142 -11.27 -4.65 -4.98
N ALA A 143 -12.19 -5.12 -5.82
CA ALA A 143 -13.63 -4.97 -5.63
C ALA A 143 -14.28 -6.26 -5.12
N ASP A 144 -15.39 -6.12 -4.39
CA ASP A 144 -16.18 -7.26 -3.89
C ASP A 144 -16.75 -8.13 -5.02
N GLU A 145 -17.02 -7.53 -6.18
CA GLU A 145 -17.58 -8.20 -7.36
C GLU A 145 -16.51 -8.57 -8.41
N GLY A 146 -15.25 -8.55 -8.04
CA GLY A 146 -14.14 -8.81 -8.96
C GLY A 146 -14.23 -10.21 -9.59
N ARG A 147 -13.85 -10.32 -10.87
CA ARG A 147 -13.84 -11.59 -11.62
C ARG A 147 -13.02 -12.66 -10.91
N GLY A 148 -13.60 -13.85 -10.76
CA GLY A 148 -12.94 -15.02 -10.17
C GLY A 148 -12.95 -15.04 -8.65
N CYS A 149 -13.60 -14.11 -7.99
CA CYS A 149 -13.70 -14.07 -6.55
C CYS A 149 -14.98 -14.76 -6.07
N GLN A 150 -14.80 -15.81 -5.28
CA GLN A 150 -15.88 -16.31 -4.43
C GLN A 150 -16.30 -15.18 -3.49
N LYS A 151 -17.58 -15.07 -3.19
CA LYS A 151 -18.22 -14.06 -2.34
C LYS A 151 -17.26 -13.42 -1.32
N ARG A 152 -16.86 -12.18 -1.59
CA ARG A 152 -15.98 -11.39 -0.76
C ARG A 152 -16.82 -10.38 0.00
N PHE A 153 -16.54 -10.21 1.30
CA PHE A 153 -17.36 -9.36 2.18
C PHE A 153 -16.53 -8.38 3.00
N THR A 154 -15.21 -8.32 2.76
CA THR A 154 -14.32 -7.50 3.60
C THR A 154 -14.17 -6.07 3.11
N GLY A 155 -14.46 -5.80 1.85
CA GLY A 155 -14.22 -4.49 1.22
C GLY A 155 -12.74 -4.23 0.93
N SER A 156 -12.48 -3.25 0.09
CA SER A 156 -11.14 -2.77 -0.21
C SER A 156 -10.52 -2.08 1.01
N MET A 157 -9.25 -2.30 1.23
CA MET A 157 -8.45 -1.62 2.24
C MET A 157 -7.30 -0.83 1.60
N MET A 158 -6.87 0.21 2.26
CA MET A 158 -5.66 0.96 1.94
C MET A 158 -4.68 0.80 3.08
N GLY A 159 -3.39 0.81 2.80
CA GLY A 159 -2.44 0.58 3.87
C GLY A 159 -1.01 0.91 3.52
N LEU A 160 -0.16 0.63 4.49
CA LEU A 160 1.29 0.76 4.41
C LEU A 160 1.91 -0.63 4.48
N TYR A 161 3.03 -0.81 3.78
CA TYR A 161 3.77 -2.05 3.82
C TYR A 161 5.28 -1.84 3.95
N ALA A 162 5.95 -2.82 4.57
CA ALA A 162 7.39 -2.91 4.67
C ALA A 162 7.82 -4.38 4.51
N VAL A 163 8.56 -4.69 3.44
CA VAL A 163 9.03 -6.04 3.12
C VAL A 163 10.55 -6.07 3.12
N GLY A 164 11.13 -6.97 3.88
CA GLY A 164 12.56 -7.15 4.04
C GLY A 164 12.95 -7.46 5.47
N ALA A 165 14.16 -7.99 5.65
CA ALA A 165 14.70 -8.33 6.96
C ALA A 165 15.35 -7.13 7.64
N ASP A 166 15.25 -7.08 8.96
CA ASP A 166 16.05 -6.21 9.85
C ASP A 166 16.01 -4.71 9.51
N PHE A 167 14.82 -4.20 9.14
CA PHE A 167 14.63 -2.76 9.00
C PHE A 167 13.27 -2.32 9.51
N THR A 168 13.14 -1.01 9.69
CA THR A 168 11.88 -0.36 10.03
C THR A 168 11.66 0.78 9.05
N ALA A 169 10.56 0.72 8.31
CA ALA A 169 10.13 1.82 7.46
C ALA A 169 9.47 2.91 8.30
N LYS A 170 9.78 4.17 8.01
CA LYS A 170 9.16 5.34 8.64
C LYS A 170 8.33 6.08 7.61
N PHE A 171 7.06 6.27 7.94
CA PHE A 171 6.09 6.96 7.11
C PHE A 171 5.63 8.22 7.83
N GLY A 172 5.95 9.37 7.26
CA GLY A 172 5.42 10.66 7.70
C GLY A 172 4.18 11.07 6.91
N GLU A 173 3.43 12.04 7.42
CA GLU A 173 2.33 12.70 6.71
C GLU A 173 1.28 11.70 6.15
N VAL A 174 0.97 10.65 6.91
CA VAL A 174 -0.03 9.66 6.50
C VAL A 174 -1.40 10.32 6.49
N SER A 175 -2.04 10.37 5.32
CA SER A 175 -3.33 11.04 5.13
C SER A 175 -4.31 10.17 4.34
N ILE A 176 -5.58 10.28 4.71
CA ILE A 176 -6.72 9.69 4.01
C ILE A 176 -7.73 10.81 3.81
N GLU A 177 -8.07 11.08 2.56
CA GLU A 177 -9.03 12.11 2.17
C GLU A 177 -10.16 11.47 1.37
N ASN A 178 -11.38 11.65 1.82
CA ASN A 178 -12.57 11.24 1.08
C ASN A 178 -13.09 12.44 0.29
N SER A 179 -13.24 12.29 -1.01
CA SER A 179 -13.93 13.30 -1.83
C SER A 179 -15.43 13.15 -1.56
N THR A 180 -16.02 14.13 -0.93
CA THR A 180 -17.48 14.29 -0.90
C THR A 180 -17.90 14.78 -2.29
N SER A 181 -18.63 13.95 -3.04
CA SER A 181 -19.37 14.45 -4.21
C SER A 181 -20.49 15.33 -3.66
N ASP A 182 -20.39 16.62 -3.94
CA ASP A 182 -21.52 17.54 -3.79
C ASP A 182 -22.63 17.19 -4.79
#